data_60e5ef58201a387e7724d99cecf32720
#
_entry.id   60e5ef58201a387e7724d99cecf32720
#
_cell.length_a   1.000
_cell.length_b   1.000
_cell.length_c   1.000
_cell.angle_alpha   90.00
_cell.angle_beta   90.00
_cell.angle_gamma   90.00
#
_symmetry.space_group_name_H-M   'P 1'
#
loop_
_entity.id
_entity.type
_entity.pdbx_description
1 polymer ?
#
loop_
_entity_poly.entity_id
_entity_poly.type
_entity_poly.pdbx_seq_one_letter_code
_entity_poly.pdbx_strand_id
1 'polypeptide(L)'
;MLFRSFHERVLIKTRRTAPERWTEDFRSVSPGAVRMLLESGVMLIGLDTPSIDPADSTLLLSHRVALQGGISIIENLDLSQVEAGDYELIALPLKLEGVEASPVRAVLRSVAHR
;
A
#
# COMPACT_ATOMS: atom_id res chain seq x y z
N MET A 1 -0.52 -6.40 28.96
CA MET A 1 0.03 -6.40 27.61
C MET A 1 -0.74 -5.46 26.73
N LEU A 2 -0.05 -4.56 26.10
CA LEU A 2 -0.68 -3.66 25.17
C LEU A 2 -0.87 -4.38 23.84
N PHE A 3 -2.11 -4.58 23.48
CA PHE A 3 -2.46 -5.14 22.19
C PHE A 3 -2.59 -4.03 21.18
N ARG A 4 -1.77 -4.06 20.16
CA ARG A 4 -1.95 -3.17 19.04
C ARG A 4 -2.42 -3.97 17.84
N SER A 5 -3.67 -3.78 17.48
CA SER A 5 -4.19 -4.31 16.23
C SER A 5 -3.98 -3.29 15.13
N PHE A 6 -3.42 -3.70 14.02
CA PHE A 6 -3.52 -2.94 12.78
C PHE A 6 -4.84 -3.28 12.11
N HIS A 7 -5.36 -2.32 11.35
CA HIS A 7 -6.44 -2.63 10.43
C HIS A 7 -5.94 -3.65 9.39
N GLU A 8 -6.85 -4.43 8.85
CA GLU A 8 -6.52 -5.40 7.81
C GLU A 8 -5.99 -4.77 6.53
N ARG A 9 -6.25 -3.49 6.33
CA ARG A 9 -5.77 -2.70 5.19
C ARG A 9 -5.07 -1.46 5.70
N VAL A 10 -3.88 -1.22 5.18
CA VAL A 10 -3.01 -0.14 5.63
C VAL A 10 -2.58 0.70 4.44
N LEU A 11 -2.74 2.01 4.54
CA LEU A 11 -2.20 2.95 3.56
C LEU A 11 -1.01 3.68 4.19
N ILE A 12 0.10 3.70 3.48
CA ILE A 12 1.35 4.30 3.95
C ILE A 12 1.64 5.55 3.13
N LYS A 13 1.56 6.70 3.78
CA LYS A 13 1.90 7.99 3.18
C LYS A 13 3.34 8.33 3.50
N THR A 14 4.16 8.45 2.46
CA THR A 14 5.58 8.77 2.59
C THR A 14 5.91 10.20 2.16
N ARG A 15 4.99 10.88 1.49
CA ARG A 15 5.20 12.20 0.89
C ARG A 15 4.09 13.16 1.27
N ARG A 16 4.43 14.46 1.32
CA ARG A 16 3.43 15.50 1.52
C ARG A 16 2.67 15.82 0.25
N THR A 17 3.35 15.73 -0.90
CA THR A 17 2.79 16.04 -2.21
C THR A 17 3.16 14.93 -3.19
N ALA A 18 2.28 14.69 -4.15
CA ALA A 18 2.58 13.80 -5.26
C ALA A 18 3.66 14.44 -6.14
N PRO A 19 4.65 13.67 -6.61
CA PRO A 19 5.66 14.19 -7.50
C PRO A 19 5.06 14.50 -8.88
N GLU A 20 5.51 15.59 -9.49
CA GLU A 20 5.06 15.98 -10.84
C GLU A 20 5.63 15.08 -11.93
N ARG A 21 6.74 14.42 -11.65
CA ARG A 21 7.48 13.59 -12.60
C ARG A 21 7.89 12.28 -11.96
N TRP A 22 8.16 11.30 -12.80
CA TRP A 22 8.78 10.06 -12.36
C TRP A 22 10.12 10.36 -11.67
N THR A 23 10.34 9.71 -10.55
CA THR A 23 11.59 9.76 -9.81
C THR A 23 11.89 8.39 -9.23
N GLU A 24 13.16 8.03 -9.19
CA GLU A 24 13.63 6.84 -8.51
C GLU A 24 13.86 7.09 -7.00
N ASP A 25 13.82 8.35 -6.58
CA ASP A 25 14.00 8.77 -5.19
C ASP A 25 12.67 8.67 -4.44
N PHE A 26 12.38 7.51 -3.94
CA PHE A 26 11.21 7.27 -3.11
C PHE A 26 11.53 6.25 -2.00
N ARG A 27 10.74 6.29 -0.94
CA ARG A 27 10.86 5.34 0.16
C ARG A 27 10.26 4.01 -0.22
N SER A 28 10.92 2.95 0.20
CA SER A 28 10.43 1.58 0.05
C SER A 28 10.07 1.00 1.42
N VAL A 29 9.35 -0.10 1.41
CA VAL A 29 9.02 -0.86 2.62
C VAL A 29 9.88 -2.11 2.65
N SER A 30 10.63 -2.29 3.72
CA SER A 30 11.53 -3.44 3.82
C SER A 30 10.76 -4.77 3.87
N PRO A 31 11.37 -5.89 3.44
CA PRO A 31 10.74 -7.20 3.57
C PRO A 31 10.37 -7.54 5.01
N GLY A 32 11.19 -7.13 5.98
CA GLY A 32 10.89 -7.33 7.39
C GLY A 32 9.66 -6.56 7.86
N ALA A 33 9.47 -5.33 7.37
CA ALA A 33 8.28 -4.55 7.68
C ALA A 33 7.03 -5.17 7.06
N VAL A 34 7.11 -5.65 5.82
CA VAL A 34 5.99 -6.38 5.17
C VAL A 34 5.63 -7.63 5.96
N ARG A 35 6.63 -8.38 6.42
CA ARG A 35 6.41 -9.57 7.24
C ARG A 35 5.72 -9.24 8.56
N MET A 36 6.14 -8.16 9.22
CA MET A 36 5.50 -7.69 10.44
C MET A 36 4.01 -7.35 10.21
N LEU A 37 3.70 -6.68 9.12
CA LEU A 37 2.32 -6.35 8.76
C LEU A 37 1.52 -7.63 8.46
N LEU A 38 2.12 -8.58 7.74
CA LEU A 38 1.49 -9.86 7.47
C LEU A 38 1.14 -10.62 8.76
N GLU A 39 2.09 -10.69 9.68
CA GLU A 39 1.90 -11.34 10.99
C GLU A 39 0.83 -10.64 11.84
N SER A 40 0.62 -9.35 11.61
CA SER A 40 -0.43 -8.56 12.27
C SER A 40 -1.81 -8.68 11.62
N GLY A 41 -1.94 -9.47 10.56
CA GLY A 41 -3.21 -9.72 9.88
C GLY A 41 -3.52 -8.77 8.73
N VAL A 42 -2.56 -7.99 8.27
CA VAL A 42 -2.75 -7.08 7.13
C VAL A 42 -2.90 -7.89 5.85
N MET A 43 -3.91 -7.54 5.05
CA MET A 43 -4.23 -8.18 3.76
C MET A 43 -4.06 -7.26 2.57
N LEU A 44 -3.87 -5.96 2.81
CA LEU A 44 -3.65 -4.99 1.74
C LEU A 44 -2.72 -3.88 2.24
N ILE A 45 -1.73 -3.55 1.43
CA ILE A 45 -0.84 -2.41 1.64
C ILE A 45 -1.00 -1.47 0.44
N GLY A 46 -1.35 -0.22 0.71
CA GLY A 46 -1.36 0.85 -0.29
C GLY A 46 -0.25 1.85 -0.02
N LEU A 47 0.36 2.37 -1.07
CA LEU A 47 1.49 3.30 -1.00
C LEU A 47 1.32 4.45 -1.98
N ASP A 48 1.90 5.58 -1.61
CA ASP A 48 2.01 6.75 -2.49
C ASP A 48 3.29 6.73 -3.34
N THR A 49 3.95 5.58 -3.44
CA THR A 49 5.18 5.39 -4.20
C THR A 49 4.95 4.47 -5.39
N PRO A 50 5.83 4.53 -6.42
CA PRO A 50 5.70 3.68 -7.58
C PRO A 50 5.89 2.18 -7.32
N SER A 51 6.57 1.84 -6.22
CA SER A 51 6.84 0.45 -5.86
C SER A 51 7.00 0.31 -4.36
N ILE A 52 6.63 -0.85 -3.82
CA ILE A 52 6.93 -1.22 -2.44
C ILE A 52 8.42 -1.53 -2.26
N ASP A 53 9.09 -2.00 -3.30
CA ASP A 53 10.53 -2.24 -3.34
C ASP A 53 11.27 -1.02 -3.89
N PRO A 54 12.60 -0.89 -3.63
CA PRO A 54 13.40 0.16 -4.24
C PRO A 54 13.37 0.13 -5.77
N ALA A 55 13.53 1.30 -6.40
CA ALA A 55 13.47 1.42 -7.86
C ALA A 55 14.49 0.54 -8.59
N ASP A 56 15.65 0.34 -7.99
CA ASP A 56 16.75 -0.47 -8.53
C ASP A 56 16.67 -1.95 -8.14
N SER A 57 15.64 -2.36 -7.43
CA SER A 57 15.51 -3.75 -7.00
C SER A 57 15.20 -4.67 -8.17
N THR A 58 16.00 -5.71 -8.31
CA THR A 58 15.76 -6.79 -9.29
C THR A 58 15.11 -8.01 -8.64
N LEU A 59 15.30 -8.18 -7.33
CA LEU A 59 14.76 -9.33 -6.59
C LEU A 59 13.35 -9.13 -6.09
N LEU A 60 12.92 -7.89 -5.93
CA LEU A 60 11.57 -7.52 -5.47
C LEU A 60 11.18 -8.26 -4.18
N LEU A 61 12.05 -8.20 -3.18
CA LEU A 61 11.90 -9.00 -1.96
C LEU A 61 10.63 -8.69 -1.19
N SER A 62 10.24 -7.40 -1.10
CA SER A 62 9.01 -7.01 -0.42
C SER A 62 7.76 -7.47 -1.17
N HIS A 63 7.76 -7.38 -2.51
CA HIS A 63 6.70 -7.97 -3.34
C HIS A 63 6.57 -9.48 -3.09
N ARG A 64 7.69 -10.19 -2.99
CA ARG A 64 7.67 -11.63 -2.75
C ARG A 64 7.07 -11.99 -1.40
N VAL A 65 7.46 -11.29 -0.34
CA VAL A 65 6.87 -11.52 0.99
C VAL A 65 5.37 -11.26 0.96
N ALA A 66 4.94 -10.18 0.33
CA ALA A 66 3.53 -9.84 0.22
C ALA A 66 2.75 -10.90 -0.56
N LEU A 67 3.24 -11.30 -1.74
CA LEU A 67 2.60 -12.32 -2.58
C LEU A 67 2.48 -13.66 -1.88
N GLN A 68 3.55 -14.13 -1.23
CA GLN A 68 3.56 -15.39 -0.51
C GLN A 68 2.57 -15.37 0.66
N GLY A 69 2.40 -14.22 1.28
CA GLY A 69 1.48 -14.04 2.40
C GLY A 69 0.05 -13.70 2.01
N GLY A 70 -0.23 -13.52 0.72
CA GLY A 70 -1.57 -13.14 0.25
C GLY A 70 -1.93 -11.68 0.45
N ILE A 71 -0.93 -10.80 0.59
CA ILE A 71 -1.16 -9.35 0.69
C ILE A 71 -1.31 -8.75 -0.71
N SER A 72 -2.39 -8.01 -0.92
CA SER A 72 -2.57 -7.19 -2.11
C SER A 72 -1.82 -5.87 -1.96
N ILE A 73 -1.26 -5.36 -3.06
CA ILE A 73 -0.51 -4.11 -3.05
C ILE A 73 -1.16 -3.13 -4.02
N ILE A 74 -1.36 -1.89 -3.56
CA ILE A 74 -1.76 -0.76 -4.40
C ILE A 74 -0.63 0.26 -4.38
N GLU A 75 -0.13 0.63 -5.54
CA GLU A 75 0.99 1.56 -5.70
C GLU A 75 0.53 2.85 -6.38
N ASN A 76 1.33 3.89 -6.30
CA ASN A 76 1.06 5.21 -6.91
C ASN A 76 -0.24 5.88 -6.44
N LEU A 77 -0.62 5.68 -5.19
CA LEU A 77 -1.72 6.43 -4.62
C LEU A 77 -1.34 7.91 -4.44
N ASP A 78 -2.24 8.81 -4.71
CA ASP A 78 -2.08 10.22 -4.33
C ASP A 78 -2.72 10.42 -2.96
N LEU A 79 -1.88 10.44 -1.92
CA LEU A 79 -2.30 10.63 -0.54
C LEU A 79 -2.02 12.06 -0.04
N SER A 80 -1.71 12.99 -0.93
CA SER A 80 -1.32 14.36 -0.57
C SER A 80 -2.38 15.09 0.25
N GLN A 81 -3.65 14.84 -0.01
CA GLN A 81 -4.77 15.45 0.69
C GLN A 81 -5.34 14.56 1.83
N VAL A 82 -4.66 13.47 2.13
CA VAL A 82 -5.13 12.50 3.13
C VAL A 82 -4.35 12.69 4.42
N GLU A 83 -5.06 12.95 5.51
CA GLU A 83 -4.49 13.00 6.86
C GLU A 83 -4.51 11.61 7.50
N ALA A 84 -3.65 11.41 8.49
CA ALA A 84 -3.65 10.18 9.26
C ALA A 84 -5.01 9.96 9.93
N GLY A 85 -5.52 8.75 9.86
CA GLY A 85 -6.82 8.41 10.44
C GLY A 85 -7.39 7.16 9.82
N ASP A 86 -8.62 6.88 10.17
CA ASP A 86 -9.37 5.74 9.70
C ASP A 86 -10.32 6.14 8.59
N TYR A 87 -10.36 5.32 7.55
CA TYR A 87 -11.16 5.59 6.35
C TYR A 87 -11.80 4.28 5.86
N GLU A 88 -12.81 4.42 5.06
CA GLU A 88 -13.29 3.33 4.21
C GLU A 88 -12.60 3.43 2.86
N LEU A 89 -11.91 2.38 2.47
CA LEU A 89 -11.25 2.28 1.16
C LEU A 89 -12.19 1.60 0.17
N ILE A 90 -12.39 2.24 -0.97
CA ILE A 90 -13.07 1.66 -2.12
C ILE A 90 -12.06 1.63 -3.25
N ALA A 91 -11.67 0.44 -3.68
CA ALA A 91 -10.67 0.24 -4.72
C ALA A 91 -11.21 -0.77 -5.74
N LEU A 92 -11.47 -0.29 -6.95
CA LEU A 92 -12.15 -1.06 -7.99
C LEU A 92 -11.19 -1.36 -9.14
N PRO A 93 -10.60 -2.57 -9.18
CA PRO A 93 -9.76 -2.97 -10.29
C PRO A 93 -10.59 -3.23 -11.56
N LEU A 94 -9.93 -3.15 -12.70
CA LEU A 94 -10.50 -3.58 -13.97
C LEU A 94 -10.57 -5.11 -13.99
N LYS A 95 -11.61 -5.65 -14.62
CA LYS A 95 -11.73 -7.08 -14.85
C LYS A 95 -10.86 -7.48 -16.04
N LEU A 96 -9.57 -7.68 -15.81
CA LEU A 96 -8.62 -8.12 -16.80
C LEU A 96 -8.19 -9.56 -16.49
N GLU A 97 -8.37 -10.45 -17.45
CA GLU A 97 -7.97 -11.85 -17.30
C GLU A 97 -6.52 -12.05 -17.72
N GLY A 98 -5.80 -12.93 -17.01
CA GLY A 98 -4.44 -13.33 -17.37
C GLY A 98 -3.37 -12.27 -17.11
N VAL A 99 -3.65 -11.25 -16.30
CA VAL A 99 -2.69 -10.21 -15.94
C VAL A 99 -2.41 -10.21 -14.44
N GLU A 100 -1.22 -9.77 -14.07
CA GLU A 100 -0.79 -9.72 -12.66
C GLU A 100 -1.29 -8.49 -11.92
N ALA A 101 -1.60 -7.43 -12.65
CA ALA A 101 -2.02 -6.17 -12.09
C ALA A 101 -2.98 -5.43 -13.02
N SER A 102 -3.72 -4.49 -12.49
CA SER A 102 -4.57 -3.60 -13.27
C SER A 102 -4.56 -2.20 -12.67
N PRO A 103 -4.88 -1.16 -13.47
CA PRO A 103 -5.25 0.11 -12.89
C PRO A 103 -6.44 -0.07 -11.95
N VAL A 104 -6.47 0.73 -10.89
CA VAL A 104 -7.55 0.69 -9.91
C VAL A 104 -8.04 2.10 -9.63
N ARG A 105 -9.35 2.26 -9.58
CA ARG A 105 -9.95 3.48 -9.03
C ARG A 105 -10.00 3.34 -7.52
N ALA A 106 -9.16 4.09 -6.81
CA ALA A 106 -9.11 4.08 -5.36
C ALA A 106 -9.65 5.40 -4.81
N VAL A 107 -10.61 5.31 -3.90
CA VAL A 107 -11.16 6.46 -3.20
C VAL A 107 -11.26 6.15 -1.72
N LEU A 108 -11.15 7.19 -0.90
CA LEU A 108 -11.36 7.11 0.54
C LEU A 108 -12.61 7.86 0.94
N ARG A 109 -13.36 7.28 1.83
CA ARG A 109 -14.51 7.92 2.47
C ARG A 109 -14.26 8.01 3.97
N SER A 110 -14.54 9.17 4.54
CA SER A 110 -14.46 9.34 5.99
C SER A 110 -15.45 8.42 6.68
N VAL A 111 -15.03 7.86 7.82
CA VAL A 111 -15.91 7.07 8.66
C VAL A 111 -16.46 7.96 9.78
N ALA A 112 -17.72 7.72 10.16
CA ALA A 112 -18.32 8.43 11.29
C ALA A 112 -17.72 7.90 12.59
N HIS A 113 -17.22 8.81 13.42
CA HIS A 113 -16.86 8.48 14.79
C HIS A 113 -18.09 8.55 15.68
N ARG A 114 -18.31 7.50 16.42
CA ARG A 114 -19.37 7.44 17.43
C ARG A 114 -18.79 7.64 18.81
#